data_7084934af714f3a50e81485b12b2a8db
#
_entry.id   7084934af714f3a50e81485b12b2a8db
#
_cell.length_a   1.000
_cell.length_b   1.000
_cell.length_c   1.000
_cell.angle_alpha   90.00
_cell.angle_beta   90.00
_cell.angle_gamma   90.00
#
_symmetry.space_group_name_H-M   'P 1'
#
loop_
_entity.id
_entity.type
_entity.pdbx_description
1 polymer ?
#
loop_
_entity_poly.entity_id
_entity_poly.type
_entity_poly.pdbx_seq_one_letter_code
_entity_poly.pdbx_strand_id
1 'polypeptide(L)'
;MSDYFYQKSKMYYEKYKAKKLTKKVGSIVKDGNKYLTILRAGKRPMFAGGSVDEGETTREAIVREVLEETGAKVTKLKYLAREYYSVDWEFEGITFPNKRVEYTYLCEVEKGDYGALGLEGEFDKDTTVKWCTSKELEELGMWGPTLELVKKVEREHIEV
;
A
#
# COMPACT_ATOMS: atom_id res chain seq x y z
N MET A 1 -9.87 23.17 8.81
CA MET A 1 -9.82 21.78 8.30
C MET A 1 -10.80 21.67 7.14
N SER A 2 -10.41 21.09 6.01
CA SER A 2 -11.33 20.89 4.91
C SER A 2 -12.39 19.87 5.29
N ASP A 3 -13.57 19.98 4.73
CA ASP A 3 -14.67 19.06 4.94
C ASP A 3 -14.29 17.59 4.61
N TYR A 4 -13.48 17.42 3.56
CA TYR A 4 -12.94 16.13 3.18
C TYR A 4 -12.14 15.47 4.31
N PHE A 5 -11.21 16.19 4.93
CA PHE A 5 -10.38 15.65 6.02
C PHE A 5 -11.21 15.36 7.26
N TYR A 6 -12.19 16.20 7.56
CA TYR A 6 -13.12 15.95 8.67
C TYR A 6 -13.90 14.66 8.46
N GLN A 7 -14.51 14.50 7.30
CA GLN A 7 -15.30 13.31 6.98
C GLN A 7 -14.45 12.05 6.97
N LYS A 8 -13.23 12.13 6.45
CA LYS A 8 -12.28 11.01 6.47
C LYS A 8 -11.87 10.64 7.89
N SER A 9 -11.54 11.61 8.73
CA SER A 9 -11.19 11.38 10.13
C SER A 9 -12.35 10.78 10.92
N LYS A 10 -13.56 11.28 10.67
CA LYS A 10 -14.77 10.76 11.28
C LYS A 10 -15.00 9.29 10.88
N MET A 11 -14.83 8.96 9.61
CA MET A 11 -14.95 7.60 9.11
C MET A 11 -13.95 6.67 9.79
N TYR A 12 -12.69 7.08 9.91
CA TYR A 12 -11.68 6.30 10.60
C TYR A 12 -11.97 6.15 12.09
N TYR A 13 -12.41 7.22 12.75
CA TYR A 13 -12.79 7.16 14.15
C TYR A 13 -13.91 6.14 14.37
N GLU A 14 -14.99 6.19 13.59
CA GLU A 14 -16.11 5.26 13.68
C GLU A 14 -15.67 3.82 13.40
N LYS A 15 -14.78 3.63 12.41
CA LYS A 15 -14.30 2.31 12.01
C LYS A 15 -13.35 1.69 13.03
N TYR A 16 -12.47 2.48 13.63
CA TYR A 16 -11.34 1.97 14.41
C TYR A 16 -11.43 2.21 15.92
N LYS A 17 -12.34 3.04 16.39
CA LYS A 17 -12.46 3.35 17.82
C LYS A 17 -12.64 2.13 18.72
N ALA A 18 -13.27 1.09 18.21
CA ALA A 18 -13.53 -0.15 18.95
C ALA A 18 -12.53 -1.27 18.61
N LYS A 19 -11.62 -1.05 17.66
CA LYS A 19 -10.66 -2.06 17.24
C LYS A 19 -9.33 -1.90 17.95
N LYS A 20 -8.85 -2.98 18.55
CA LYS A 20 -7.52 -3.00 19.17
C LYS A 20 -6.41 -3.13 18.15
N LEU A 21 -6.70 -3.73 16.98
CA LEU A 21 -5.72 -4.02 15.95
C LEU A 21 -6.39 -4.03 14.57
N THR A 22 -5.84 -3.27 13.64
CA THR A 22 -6.30 -3.24 12.25
C THR A 22 -5.33 -4.04 11.38
N LYS A 23 -5.87 -4.94 10.57
CA LYS A 23 -5.07 -5.70 9.60
C LYS A 23 -4.92 -4.91 8.32
N LYS A 24 -3.67 -4.75 7.87
CA LYS A 24 -3.30 -4.09 6.63
C LYS A 24 -2.51 -5.07 5.76
N VAL A 25 -2.55 -4.86 4.47
CA VAL A 25 -1.71 -5.57 3.51
C VAL A 25 -0.93 -4.59 2.66
N GLY A 26 0.29 -4.97 2.33
CA GLY A 26 1.14 -4.21 1.41
C GLY A 26 1.71 -5.15 0.35
N SER A 27 2.03 -4.59 -0.80
CA SER A 27 2.58 -5.36 -1.91
C SER A 27 3.96 -4.87 -2.31
N ILE A 28 4.77 -5.80 -2.80
CA ILE A 28 5.93 -5.50 -3.62
C ILE A 28 5.69 -6.26 -4.92
N VAL A 29 5.24 -5.54 -5.95
CA VAL A 29 4.96 -6.12 -7.26
C VAL A 29 6.21 -5.99 -8.10
N LYS A 30 6.86 -7.11 -8.39
CA LYS A 30 8.18 -7.16 -9.01
C LYS A 30 8.11 -7.72 -10.43
N ASP A 31 8.80 -7.07 -11.35
CA ASP A 31 9.10 -7.57 -12.69
C ASP A 31 10.56 -7.25 -13.02
N GLY A 32 11.41 -8.27 -12.98
CA GLY A 32 12.86 -8.08 -13.14
C GLY A 32 13.41 -7.25 -11.99
N ASN A 33 14.01 -6.10 -12.30
CA ASN A 33 14.54 -5.16 -11.32
C ASN A 33 13.62 -3.95 -11.09
N LYS A 34 12.38 -4.03 -11.54
CA LYS A 34 11.42 -2.94 -11.43
C LYS A 34 10.24 -3.32 -10.55
N TYR A 35 9.66 -2.32 -9.91
CA TYR A 35 8.57 -2.45 -8.95
C TYR A 35 7.42 -1.55 -9.35
N LEU A 36 6.22 -2.10 -9.34
CA LEU A 36 5.02 -1.35 -9.71
C LEU A 36 4.71 -0.34 -8.61
N THR A 37 4.75 0.94 -8.96
CA THR A 37 4.77 2.04 -8.02
C THR A 37 3.66 3.04 -8.32
N ILE A 38 3.01 3.52 -7.28
CA ILE A 38 2.00 4.57 -7.36
C ILE A 38 2.69 5.89 -7.05
N LEU A 39 2.66 6.81 -8.00
CA LEU A 39 3.27 8.13 -7.90
C LEU A 39 2.19 9.19 -7.81
N ARG A 40 2.30 10.05 -6.80
CA ARG A 40 1.39 11.17 -6.59
C ARG A 40 2.21 12.45 -6.45
N ALA A 41 1.76 13.52 -7.11
CA ALA A 41 2.45 14.80 -7.07
C ALA A 41 2.64 15.30 -5.63
N GLY A 42 3.89 15.67 -5.28
CA GLY A 42 4.21 16.20 -3.96
C GLY A 42 4.18 15.19 -2.81
N LYS A 43 4.06 13.89 -3.12
CA LYS A 43 4.02 12.84 -2.10
C LYS A 43 5.08 11.78 -2.36
N ARG A 44 5.41 11.01 -1.31
CA ARG A 44 6.32 9.87 -1.46
C ARG A 44 5.71 8.81 -2.37
N PRO A 45 6.54 8.10 -3.15
CA PRO A 45 6.05 6.94 -3.90
C PRO A 45 5.53 5.88 -2.93
N MET A 46 4.54 5.12 -3.37
CA MET A 46 3.98 4.04 -2.56
C MET A 46 3.69 2.82 -3.40
N PHE A 47 3.61 1.68 -2.74
CA PHE A 47 3.11 0.45 -3.34
C PHE A 47 1.63 0.25 -2.99
N ALA A 48 0.95 -0.53 -3.80
CA ALA A 48 -0.46 -0.84 -3.55
C ALA A 48 -0.63 -1.61 -2.23
N GLY A 49 -1.66 -1.25 -1.49
CA GLY A 49 -2.00 -1.88 -0.23
C GLY A 49 -3.19 -1.20 0.41
N GLY A 50 -3.65 -1.74 1.51
CA GLY A 50 -4.79 -1.20 2.21
C GLY A 50 -5.29 -2.08 3.33
N SER A 51 -6.49 -1.82 3.80
CA SER A 51 -7.12 -2.57 4.88
C SER A 51 -7.69 -3.91 4.40
N VAL A 52 -7.58 -4.92 5.24
CA VAL A 52 -8.25 -6.20 5.01
C VAL A 52 -9.72 -6.04 5.39
N ASP A 53 -10.61 -6.38 4.47
CA ASP A 53 -12.04 -6.30 4.72
C ASP A 53 -12.51 -7.47 5.61
N GLU A 54 -13.64 -7.27 6.27
CA GLU A 54 -14.22 -8.31 7.11
C GLU A 54 -14.52 -9.57 6.28
N GLY A 55 -14.10 -10.73 6.78
CA GLY A 55 -14.26 -12.01 6.11
C GLY A 55 -13.26 -12.30 5.01
N GLU A 56 -12.38 -11.35 4.71
CA GLU A 56 -11.35 -11.46 3.69
C GLU A 56 -10.05 -11.99 4.30
N THR A 57 -9.35 -12.86 3.59
CA THR A 57 -7.99 -13.25 3.98
C THR A 57 -6.99 -12.17 3.55
N THR A 58 -5.80 -12.17 4.13
CA THR A 58 -4.74 -11.23 3.72
C THR A 58 -4.35 -11.44 2.25
N ARG A 59 -4.36 -12.69 1.78
CA ARG A 59 -4.06 -13.03 0.39
C ARG A 59 -5.12 -12.47 -0.57
N GLU A 60 -6.38 -12.62 -0.22
CA GLU A 60 -7.49 -12.03 -1.00
C GLU A 60 -7.41 -10.51 -1.00
N ALA A 61 -7.10 -9.92 0.15
CA ALA A 61 -6.98 -8.47 0.29
C ALA A 61 -5.90 -7.89 -0.63
N ILE A 62 -4.72 -8.51 -0.68
CA ILE A 62 -3.64 -7.95 -1.50
C ILE A 62 -3.93 -8.09 -2.99
N VAL A 63 -4.57 -9.17 -3.42
CA VAL A 63 -5.00 -9.35 -4.81
C VAL A 63 -5.99 -8.24 -5.19
N ARG A 64 -6.96 -7.97 -4.33
CA ARG A 64 -7.95 -6.93 -4.52
C ARG A 64 -7.32 -5.53 -4.56
N GLU A 65 -6.46 -5.21 -3.59
CA GLU A 65 -5.84 -3.88 -3.50
C GLU A 65 -4.92 -3.58 -4.69
N VAL A 66 -4.13 -4.55 -5.13
CA VAL A 66 -3.29 -4.38 -6.31
C VAL A 66 -4.14 -4.10 -7.55
N LEU A 67 -5.23 -4.85 -7.72
CA LEU A 67 -6.15 -4.63 -8.83
C LEU A 67 -6.82 -3.25 -8.77
N GLU A 68 -7.36 -2.89 -7.61
CA GLU A 68 -8.05 -1.62 -7.41
C GLU A 68 -7.14 -0.42 -7.63
N GLU A 69 -5.91 -0.48 -7.13
CA GLU A 69 -5.01 0.67 -7.13
C GLU A 69 -4.13 0.77 -8.37
N THR A 70 -3.87 -0.32 -9.06
CA THR A 70 -2.97 -0.32 -10.23
C THR A 70 -3.59 -0.90 -11.49
N GLY A 71 -4.68 -1.64 -11.38
CA GLY A 71 -5.26 -2.39 -12.48
C GLY A 71 -4.55 -3.71 -12.77
N ALA A 72 -3.49 -4.02 -12.06
CA ALA A 72 -2.72 -5.23 -12.30
C ALA A 72 -3.38 -6.44 -11.64
N LYS A 73 -3.35 -7.57 -12.37
CA LYS A 73 -3.88 -8.83 -11.87
C LYS A 73 -2.76 -9.70 -11.33
N VAL A 74 -2.80 -9.99 -10.04
CA VAL A 74 -1.81 -10.84 -9.37
C VAL A 74 -1.96 -12.28 -9.85
N THR A 75 -0.85 -12.86 -10.31
CA THR A 75 -0.77 -14.26 -10.75
C THR A 75 -0.09 -15.16 -9.74
N LYS A 76 0.86 -14.62 -8.98
CA LYS A 76 1.57 -15.34 -7.91
C LYS A 76 1.84 -14.40 -6.77
N LEU A 77 1.87 -14.92 -5.55
CA LEU A 77 2.24 -14.15 -4.39
C LEU A 77 2.94 -15.01 -3.35
N LYS A 78 3.86 -14.37 -2.63
CA LYS A 78 4.66 -14.99 -1.58
C LYS A 78 4.69 -14.07 -0.37
N TYR A 79 4.37 -14.60 0.79
CA TYR A 79 4.47 -13.87 2.04
C TYR A 79 5.93 -13.49 2.32
N LEU A 80 6.17 -12.21 2.64
CA LEU A 80 7.51 -11.71 2.95
C LEU A 80 7.68 -11.35 4.41
N ALA A 81 6.78 -10.55 4.96
CA ALA A 81 7.00 -9.95 6.27
C ALA A 81 5.68 -9.56 6.94
N ARG A 82 5.74 -9.47 8.25
CA ARG A 82 4.65 -8.95 9.08
C ARG A 82 5.25 -7.94 10.04
N GLU A 83 4.69 -6.76 10.09
CA GLU A 83 5.14 -5.69 10.97
C GLU A 83 3.98 -5.13 11.77
N TYR A 84 4.27 -4.79 13.03
CA TYR A 84 3.33 -4.12 13.92
C TYR A 84 3.73 -2.66 14.07
N TYR A 85 2.78 -1.76 13.92
CA TYR A 85 3.02 -0.33 14.12
C TYR A 85 1.74 0.37 14.56
N SER A 86 1.87 1.61 15.01
CA SER A 86 0.74 2.42 15.42
C SER A 86 0.75 3.75 14.68
N VAL A 87 -0.43 4.18 14.26
CA VAL A 87 -0.64 5.50 13.67
C VAL A 87 -1.67 6.23 14.52
N ASP A 88 -1.33 7.43 14.99
CA ASP A 88 -2.25 8.24 15.76
C ASP A 88 -3.14 9.05 14.82
N TRP A 89 -4.44 8.98 15.07
CA TRP A 89 -5.44 9.76 14.37
C TRP A 89 -6.07 10.75 15.32
N GLU A 90 -6.47 11.89 14.82
CA GLU A 90 -7.17 12.91 15.58
C GLU A 90 -8.55 13.14 14.99
N PHE A 91 -9.57 13.18 15.86
CA PHE A 91 -10.93 13.52 15.51
C PHE A 91 -11.54 14.36 16.63
N GLU A 92 -11.97 15.58 16.32
CA GLU A 92 -12.57 16.54 17.27
C GLU A 92 -11.72 16.73 18.54
N GLY A 93 -10.41 16.91 18.37
CA GLY A 93 -9.47 17.12 19.47
C GLY A 93 -9.13 15.85 20.27
N ILE A 94 -9.69 14.72 19.91
CA ILE A 94 -9.40 13.43 20.56
C ILE A 94 -8.39 12.69 19.72
N THR A 95 -7.23 12.41 20.30
CA THR A 95 -6.22 11.56 19.66
C THR A 95 -6.48 10.11 20.03
N PHE A 96 -6.56 9.25 19.06
CA PHE A 96 -6.73 7.83 19.28
C PHE A 96 -5.67 7.04 18.53
N PRO A 97 -5.06 6.02 19.19
CA PRO A 97 -4.07 5.18 18.53
C PRO A 97 -4.79 4.16 17.63
N ASN A 98 -4.31 4.04 16.40
CA ASN A 98 -4.71 2.97 15.50
C ASN A 98 -3.56 1.98 15.40
N LYS A 99 -3.65 0.90 16.14
CA LYS A 99 -2.67 -0.18 16.11
C LYS A 99 -2.89 -1.02 14.86
N ARG A 100 -1.83 -1.29 14.14
CA ARG A 100 -1.88 -2.00 12.86
C ARG A 100 -0.90 -3.16 12.84
N VAL A 101 -1.30 -4.20 12.14
CA VAL A 101 -0.40 -5.23 11.66
C VAL A 101 -0.46 -5.23 10.14
N GLU A 102 0.69 -5.13 9.49
CA GLU A 102 0.76 -5.15 8.03
C GLU A 102 1.45 -6.40 7.56
N TYR A 103 0.79 -7.10 6.64
CA TYR A 103 1.31 -8.29 5.97
C TYR A 103 1.76 -7.89 4.58
N THR A 104 3.05 -8.06 4.29
CA THR A 104 3.60 -7.69 2.98
C THR A 104 3.84 -8.94 2.14
N TYR A 105 3.40 -8.88 0.89
CA TYR A 105 3.53 -9.94 -0.08
C TYR A 105 4.38 -9.48 -1.27
N LEU A 106 5.28 -10.36 -1.71
CA LEU A 106 5.93 -10.24 -3.01
C LEU A 106 4.95 -10.79 -4.04
N CYS A 107 4.68 -10.01 -5.08
CA CYS A 107 3.67 -10.33 -6.08
C CYS A 107 4.25 -10.35 -7.49
N GLU A 108 3.75 -11.25 -8.30
CA GLU A 108 3.93 -11.26 -9.74
C GLU A 108 2.55 -10.99 -10.36
N VAL A 109 2.52 -10.20 -11.40
CA VAL A 109 1.28 -9.82 -12.09
C VAL A 109 1.33 -10.22 -13.55
N GLU A 110 0.17 -10.22 -14.22
CA GLU A 110 0.12 -10.39 -15.66
C GLU A 110 0.98 -9.32 -16.33
N LYS A 111 1.70 -9.69 -17.39
CA LYS A 111 2.56 -8.75 -18.12
C LYS A 111 1.72 -7.66 -18.77
N GLY A 112 2.18 -6.42 -18.62
CA GLY A 112 1.51 -5.27 -19.20
C GLY A 112 2.07 -3.96 -18.66
N ASP A 113 1.74 -2.89 -19.34
CA ASP A 113 1.96 -1.55 -18.87
C ASP A 113 0.71 -1.09 -18.14
N TYR A 114 0.85 -0.85 -16.85
CA TYR A 114 -0.23 -0.36 -16.04
C TYR A 114 -0.09 1.15 -15.92
N GLY A 115 -0.97 1.86 -16.58
CA GLY A 115 -1.06 3.31 -16.46
C GLY A 115 -1.91 3.73 -15.29
N ALA A 116 -2.07 5.04 -15.14
CA ALA A 116 -3.01 5.59 -14.19
C ALA A 116 -4.42 5.10 -14.54
N LEU A 117 -4.86 4.06 -13.89
CA LEU A 117 -6.26 3.74 -13.91
C LEU A 117 -6.89 4.68 -12.90
N GLY A 118 -7.56 5.71 -13.40
CA GLY A 118 -8.40 6.52 -12.57
C GLY A 118 -9.46 5.64 -11.93
N LEU A 119 -9.08 4.96 -10.88
CA LEU A 119 -10.04 4.30 -10.02
C LEU A 119 -10.77 5.41 -9.30
N GLU A 120 -12.01 5.56 -9.66
CA GLU A 120 -12.87 6.62 -9.16
C GLU A 120 -12.80 6.70 -7.63
N GLY A 121 -12.36 7.83 -7.12
CA GLY A 121 -12.50 8.21 -5.73
C GLY A 121 -11.31 7.99 -4.81
N GLU A 122 -10.30 7.20 -5.15
CA GLU A 122 -9.14 7.00 -4.26
C GLU A 122 -7.95 7.88 -4.61
N PHE A 123 -7.72 8.15 -5.88
CA PHE A 123 -6.59 8.94 -6.33
C PHE A 123 -7.05 10.06 -7.24
N ASP A 124 -6.39 11.22 -7.11
CA ASP A 124 -6.68 12.38 -7.93
C ASP A 124 -6.05 12.24 -9.33
N LYS A 125 -6.26 13.27 -10.16
CA LYS A 125 -5.79 13.34 -11.55
C LYS A 125 -4.27 13.25 -11.68
N ASP A 126 -3.53 13.53 -10.61
CA ASP A 126 -2.07 13.60 -10.62
C ASP A 126 -1.43 12.28 -10.19
N THR A 127 -2.23 11.23 -10.06
CA THR A 127 -1.75 9.90 -9.71
C THR A 127 -1.39 9.14 -10.98
N THR A 128 -0.18 8.59 -10.99
CA THR A 128 0.29 7.70 -12.07
C THR A 128 0.81 6.41 -11.49
N VAL A 129 0.79 5.35 -12.30
CA VAL A 129 1.36 4.06 -11.94
C VAL A 129 2.53 3.79 -12.88
N LYS A 130 3.68 3.46 -12.32
CA LYS A 130 4.91 3.30 -13.09
C LYS A 130 5.77 2.19 -12.51
N TRP A 131 6.47 1.49 -13.39
CA TRP A 131 7.53 0.56 -13.00
C TRP A 131 8.80 1.34 -12.66
N CYS A 132 9.28 1.20 -11.43
CA CYS A 132 10.47 1.92 -10.94
C CYS A 132 11.52 0.94 -10.42
N THR A 133 12.79 1.28 -10.66
CA THR A 133 13.90 0.55 -10.02
C THR A 133 14.03 0.95 -8.57
N SER A 134 14.73 0.16 -7.77
CA SER A 134 15.01 0.50 -6.37
C SER A 134 15.76 1.82 -6.23
N LYS A 135 16.66 2.11 -7.17
CA LYS A 135 17.38 3.38 -7.19
C LYS A 135 16.44 4.56 -7.40
N GLU A 136 15.51 4.43 -8.36
CA GLU A 136 14.49 5.46 -8.60
C GLU A 136 13.60 5.65 -7.37
N LEU A 137 13.22 4.57 -6.69
CA LEU A 137 12.41 4.64 -5.48
C LEU A 137 13.15 5.38 -4.36
N GLU A 138 14.45 5.13 -4.20
CA GLU A 138 15.28 5.82 -3.22
C GLU A 138 15.36 7.32 -3.55
N GLU A 139 15.62 7.66 -4.80
CA GLU A 139 15.70 9.05 -5.28
C GLU A 139 14.37 9.80 -5.09
N LEU A 140 13.25 9.10 -5.26
CA LEU A 140 11.91 9.66 -5.06
C LEU A 140 11.50 9.76 -3.58
N GLY A 141 12.32 9.25 -2.68
CA GLY A 141 12.09 9.36 -1.25
C GLY A 141 11.09 8.35 -0.68
N MET A 142 11.09 7.12 -1.22
CA MET A 142 10.25 6.07 -0.66
C MET A 142 10.48 5.89 0.84
N TRP A 143 9.41 5.59 1.57
CA TRP A 143 9.47 5.36 3.00
C TRP A 143 10.50 4.27 3.34
N GLY A 144 11.37 4.59 4.33
CA GLY A 144 12.54 3.78 4.64
C GLY A 144 12.27 2.30 4.86
N PRO A 145 11.32 1.90 5.71
CA PRO A 145 11.01 0.49 5.93
C PRO A 145 10.61 -0.28 4.67
N THR A 146 9.84 0.34 3.78
CA THR A 146 9.46 -0.27 2.50
C THR A 146 10.66 -0.42 1.59
N LEU A 147 11.49 0.61 1.50
CA LEU A 147 12.71 0.58 0.69
C LEU A 147 13.69 -0.49 1.17
N GLU A 148 13.85 -0.63 2.49
CA GLU A 148 14.70 -1.67 3.07
C GLU A 148 14.21 -3.08 2.71
N LEU A 149 12.91 -3.28 2.67
CA LEU A 149 12.32 -4.57 2.28
C LEU A 149 12.58 -4.86 0.78
N VAL A 150 12.47 -3.84 -0.07
CA VAL A 150 12.84 -3.95 -1.50
C VAL A 150 14.32 -4.33 -1.65
N LYS A 151 15.21 -3.65 -0.92
CA LYS A 151 16.63 -3.94 -0.95
C LYS A 151 16.95 -5.36 -0.45
N LYS A 152 16.21 -5.83 0.53
CA LYS A 152 16.33 -7.22 1.02
C LYS A 152 15.93 -8.21 -0.05
N VAL A 153 14.84 -7.97 -0.75
CA VAL A 153 14.38 -8.82 -1.87
C VAL A 153 15.47 -8.92 -2.95
N GLU A 154 16.11 -7.81 -3.28
CA GLU A 154 17.20 -7.79 -4.26
C GLU A 154 18.45 -8.51 -3.77
N ARG A 155 18.89 -8.18 -2.56
CA ARG A 155 20.12 -8.73 -1.97
C ARG A 155 20.04 -10.24 -1.77
N GLU A 156 18.88 -10.75 -1.36
CA GLU A 156 18.69 -12.17 -1.08
C GLU A 156 18.10 -12.92 -2.28
N HIS A 157 17.94 -12.26 -3.42
CA HIS A 157 17.39 -12.85 -4.65
C HIS A 157 16.06 -13.56 -4.42
N ILE A 158 15.16 -12.93 -3.65
CA ILE A 158 13.87 -13.53 -3.34
C ILE A 158 12.97 -13.48 -4.56
N GLU A 159 12.46 -14.64 -4.96
CA GLU A 159 11.52 -14.78 -6.07
C GLU A 159 10.16 -15.25 -5.55
N VAL A 160 9.13 -14.93 -6.33
CA VAL A 160 7.75 -15.32 -5.99
C VAL A 160 7.52 -16.81 -6.11
#